data_bf5ae0edecdd392b0c5e7f5d3ba0b850
#
_entry.id   bf5ae0edecdd392b0c5e7f5d3ba0b850
#
_cell.length_a   1.000
_cell.length_b   1.000
_cell.length_c   1.000
_cell.angle_alpha   90.00
_cell.angle_beta   90.00
_cell.angle_gamma   90.00
#
_symmetry.space_group_name_H-M   'P 1'
#
loop_
_entity.id
_entity.type
_entity.pdbx_description
1 polymer ?
#
loop_
_entity_poly.entity_id
_entity_poly.type
_entity_poly.pdbx_seq_one_letter_code
_entity_poly.pdbx_strand_id
1 'polypeptide(L)'
;MIYTQYQPLIKSGGFDPSPVAGKIPIWADSQINPRLVDTQAFKDFWDEQFDRCINGYETKGIHIPGRYYYYLNFEILQGLRGPTYPMYVDLDLEYYRLIDYVKKHQRKGVISVKARRKGLSEKAKTILGHGIRFIEGYRGAICAGLDTYQVGLRKKFDAAQAKMHQELRLNVLKDNDKMYHVGYERKDPIGGYVDDGYGGRLTFETLFDDPKKLEGEYFHDVIYEEAGQFKLLDEAFTSIDPALQFGMFSLGTHIIYGTGGNILSTSKAFKNMWDNADKFGLEKFWVSGARLYFPFFGNRVAETFNDPDTGAEIDAIPNLRKLKPAERFGCEDIKAAEDYILQKRAEYAKLSNKKKLKELNQNYPLTVEEAFTSGGSNNFNDEKIYSRLFDIEGLDNNYYPVILDWVYEVGDDSIKRRRFPLEVEYRPAKKNDPDGEIVYIYQGPRKDMLDLDIGGIDGYNQDQTQTNTSLGAMVVLRQGNKVNLVSEGIHHAKYPVCLYYKRPPRKEIFYETCLKIAVYYGLVKNTMVNAEQDFVIDYFLKNDGKKYLSPRPKSVSYTHLRAH
;
A
#
# COMPACT_ATOMS: atom_id res chain seq x y z
N MET A 1 -5.37 -20.44 14.19
CA MET A 1 -5.95 -21.36 15.21
C MET A 1 -5.15 -21.44 16.52
N ILE A 2 -4.38 -20.42 16.87
CA ILE A 2 -3.58 -20.38 18.12
C ILE A 2 -4.40 -19.82 19.30
N TYR A 3 -5.45 -19.06 19.00
CA TYR A 3 -6.29 -18.33 19.97
C TYR A 3 -6.98 -19.15 21.03
N THR A 4 -7.50 -20.31 20.65
CA THR A 4 -8.28 -21.14 21.57
C THR A 4 -7.41 -21.84 22.62
N GLN A 5 -6.10 -21.96 22.40
CA GLN A 5 -5.20 -22.64 23.31
C GLN A 5 -4.85 -21.83 24.57
N TYR A 6 -4.77 -20.51 24.46
CA TYR A 6 -4.35 -19.63 25.57
C TYR A 6 -5.49 -19.11 26.44
N GLN A 7 -6.71 -19.02 25.90
CA GLN A 7 -7.86 -18.51 26.66
C GLN A 7 -8.12 -19.24 27.99
N PRO A 8 -8.02 -20.57 28.06
CA PRO A 8 -8.19 -21.27 29.35
C PRO A 8 -7.11 -20.91 30.37
N LEU A 9 -5.84 -20.74 29.94
CA LEU A 9 -4.72 -20.39 30.80
C LEU A 9 -4.88 -18.97 31.35
N ILE A 10 -5.28 -18.02 30.52
CA ILE A 10 -5.55 -16.64 30.91
C ILE A 10 -6.71 -16.58 31.90
N LYS A 11 -7.80 -17.33 31.66
CA LYS A 11 -8.98 -17.38 32.52
C LYS A 11 -8.73 -18.06 33.85
N SER A 12 -7.75 -18.95 33.96
CA SER A 12 -7.42 -19.68 35.20
C SER A 12 -6.78 -18.82 36.32
N GLY A 13 -6.46 -17.58 36.02
CA GLY A 13 -5.82 -16.64 36.95
C GLY A 13 -4.30 -16.81 37.07
N GLY A 14 -3.62 -15.84 37.64
CA GLY A 14 -2.17 -15.81 37.79
C GLY A 14 -1.37 -15.52 36.51
N PHE A 15 -2.04 -15.26 35.39
CA PHE A 15 -1.42 -14.72 34.19
C PHE A 15 -1.18 -13.22 34.39
N ASP A 16 0.08 -12.81 34.43
CA ASP A 16 0.46 -11.38 34.56
C ASP A 16 1.56 -11.05 33.54
N PRO A 17 1.20 -10.63 32.33
CA PRO A 17 2.15 -10.30 31.28
C PRO A 17 2.80 -8.91 31.46
N SER A 18 2.30 -8.09 32.39
CA SER A 18 2.74 -6.73 32.66
C SER A 18 2.98 -6.46 34.16
N PRO A 19 3.91 -7.21 34.78
CA PRO A 19 4.08 -7.17 36.22
C PRO A 19 4.57 -5.83 36.76
N VAL A 20 5.29 -5.03 35.94
CA VAL A 20 5.88 -3.75 36.37
C VAL A 20 5.28 -2.51 35.70
N ALA A 21 4.32 -2.67 34.80
CA ALA A 21 3.67 -1.54 34.12
C ALA A 21 3.04 -0.55 35.11
N GLY A 22 3.64 0.62 35.28
CA GLY A 22 3.21 1.62 36.26
C GLY A 22 3.27 1.15 37.73
N LYS A 23 4.06 0.12 38.03
CA LYS A 23 4.15 -0.51 39.36
C LYS A 23 5.62 -0.75 39.76
N ILE A 24 6.55 0.05 39.26
CA ILE A 24 7.96 -0.06 39.65
C ILE A 24 8.04 0.17 41.17
N PRO A 25 8.67 -0.72 41.92
CA PRO A 25 8.78 -0.57 43.40
C PRO A 25 9.55 0.69 43.77
N ILE A 26 9.15 1.35 44.84
CA ILE A 26 9.81 2.58 45.35
C ILE A 26 11.30 2.40 45.53
N TRP A 27 11.73 1.21 45.97
CA TRP A 27 13.16 0.87 46.20
C TRP A 27 13.91 0.58 44.89
N ALA A 28 13.21 0.50 43.76
CA ALA A 28 13.80 0.31 42.43
C ALA A 28 13.61 1.56 41.53
N ASP A 29 13.18 2.68 42.08
CA ASP A 29 12.94 3.93 41.33
C ASP A 29 13.97 5.00 41.77
N SER A 30 15.00 5.21 40.94
CA SER A 30 16.02 6.23 41.20
C SER A 30 15.50 7.67 41.12
N GLN A 31 14.35 7.91 40.50
CA GLN A 31 13.70 9.24 40.52
C GLN A 31 13.24 9.63 41.93
N ILE A 32 12.88 8.65 42.75
CA ILE A 32 12.48 8.86 44.16
C ILE A 32 13.71 9.06 45.04
N ASN A 33 14.74 8.22 44.85
CA ASN A 33 15.99 8.33 45.60
C ASN A 33 17.19 7.88 44.72
N PRO A 34 18.05 8.80 44.26
CA PRO A 34 19.20 8.47 43.42
C PRO A 34 20.22 7.50 44.05
N ARG A 35 20.29 7.39 45.38
CA ARG A 35 21.22 6.47 46.08
C ARG A 35 20.80 5.01 45.96
N LEU A 36 19.57 4.73 45.48
CA LEU A 36 19.12 3.35 45.30
C LEU A 36 19.94 2.60 44.24
N VAL A 37 20.50 3.29 43.25
CA VAL A 37 21.32 2.68 42.20
C VAL A 37 22.52 1.93 42.70
N ASP A 38 23.02 2.24 43.91
CA ASP A 38 24.16 1.57 44.55
C ASP A 38 23.76 0.30 45.29
N THR A 39 22.46 0.07 45.50
CA THR A 39 21.96 -1.09 46.23
C THR A 39 21.92 -2.35 45.34
N GLN A 40 22.25 -3.51 45.93
CA GLN A 40 22.16 -4.77 45.17
C GLN A 40 20.73 -5.08 44.72
N ALA A 41 19.75 -4.84 45.59
CA ALA A 41 18.34 -5.05 45.25
C ALA A 41 17.87 -4.25 44.00
N PHE A 42 18.34 -3.00 43.87
CA PHE A 42 18.07 -2.19 42.70
C PHE A 42 18.69 -2.79 41.43
N LYS A 43 19.96 -3.19 41.52
CA LYS A 43 20.66 -3.80 40.36
C LYS A 43 20.01 -5.10 39.95
N ASP A 44 19.75 -6.00 40.89
CA ASP A 44 19.11 -7.30 40.61
C ASP A 44 17.73 -7.13 39.96
N PHE A 45 16.96 -6.14 40.41
CA PHE A 45 15.65 -5.84 39.81
C PHE A 45 15.78 -5.38 38.35
N TRP A 46 16.67 -4.42 38.08
CA TRP A 46 16.81 -3.90 36.71
C TRP A 46 17.49 -4.89 35.77
N ASP A 47 18.45 -5.67 36.27
CA ASP A 47 19.06 -6.76 35.51
C ASP A 47 17.99 -7.78 35.09
N GLU A 48 17.08 -8.15 35.99
CA GLU A 48 15.93 -9.00 35.67
C GLU A 48 15.00 -8.36 34.64
N GLN A 49 14.68 -7.05 34.75
CA GLN A 49 13.82 -6.38 33.76
C GLN A 49 14.51 -6.31 32.39
N PHE A 50 15.81 -6.05 32.35
CA PHE A 50 16.55 -6.02 31.08
C PHE A 50 16.64 -7.40 30.45
N ASP A 51 16.91 -8.43 31.25
CA ASP A 51 16.88 -9.83 30.77
C ASP A 51 15.52 -10.18 30.14
N ARG A 52 14.42 -9.82 30.81
CA ARG A 52 13.06 -10.02 30.28
C ARG A 52 12.79 -9.25 29.01
N CYS A 53 13.32 -8.05 28.86
CA CYS A 53 13.23 -7.28 27.62
C CYS A 53 14.02 -7.91 26.47
N ILE A 54 15.12 -8.60 26.76
CA ILE A 54 15.96 -9.24 25.76
C ILE A 54 15.44 -10.66 25.43
N ASN A 55 15.27 -11.49 26.45
CA ASN A 55 15.04 -12.92 26.32
C ASN A 55 13.55 -13.32 26.43
N GLY A 56 12.71 -12.41 26.89
CA GLY A 56 11.29 -12.66 27.11
C GLY A 56 10.97 -13.08 28.55
N TYR A 57 9.69 -13.33 28.77
CA TYR A 57 9.13 -13.59 30.09
C TYR A 57 8.09 -14.70 30.05
N GLU A 58 8.19 -15.64 30.98
CA GLU A 58 7.24 -16.74 31.11
C GLU A 58 6.18 -16.44 32.19
N THR A 59 4.91 -16.54 31.80
CA THR A 59 3.78 -16.39 32.72
C THR A 59 2.70 -17.42 32.41
N LYS A 60 2.39 -18.28 33.37
CA LYS A 60 1.39 -19.38 33.21
C LYS A 60 1.61 -20.24 31.96
N GLY A 61 2.86 -20.55 31.63
CA GLY A 61 3.20 -21.37 30.46
C GLY A 61 3.04 -20.66 29.11
N ILE A 62 2.87 -19.34 29.14
CA ILE A 62 2.85 -18.51 27.94
C ILE A 62 4.15 -17.71 27.90
N HIS A 63 4.92 -17.91 26.85
CA HIS A 63 6.09 -17.09 26.56
C HIS A 63 5.68 -15.75 25.97
N ILE A 64 6.07 -14.68 26.64
CA ILE A 64 5.94 -13.29 26.18
C ILE A 64 7.28 -12.88 25.55
N PRO A 65 7.37 -12.64 24.23
CA PRO A 65 8.61 -12.21 23.58
C PRO A 65 9.19 -10.94 24.21
N GLY A 66 10.52 -10.79 24.23
CA GLY A 66 11.17 -9.66 24.90
C GLY A 66 10.70 -8.29 24.44
N ARG A 67 10.50 -8.11 23.11
CA ARG A 67 9.91 -6.89 22.56
C ARG A 67 8.48 -6.65 23.03
N TYR A 68 7.70 -7.72 23.22
CA TYR A 68 6.34 -7.60 23.74
C TYR A 68 6.34 -7.32 25.24
N TYR A 69 7.26 -7.94 26.00
CA TYR A 69 7.45 -7.61 27.41
C TYR A 69 7.80 -6.12 27.59
N TYR A 70 8.75 -5.60 26.81
CA TYR A 70 9.09 -4.17 26.79
C TYR A 70 7.89 -3.30 26.46
N TYR A 71 7.10 -3.65 25.41
CA TYR A 71 5.88 -2.94 25.06
C TYR A 71 4.90 -2.85 26.21
N LEU A 72 4.60 -3.98 26.85
CA LEU A 72 3.60 -4.05 27.92
C LEU A 72 4.01 -3.33 29.19
N ASN A 73 5.31 -3.29 29.51
CA ASN A 73 5.80 -2.86 30.81
C ASN A 73 6.41 -1.45 30.82
N PHE A 74 6.99 -1.02 29.69
CA PHE A 74 7.76 0.23 29.65
C PHE A 74 7.33 1.21 28.58
N GLU A 75 6.62 0.75 27.54
CA GLU A 75 6.13 1.66 26.51
C GLU A 75 4.93 2.47 27.01
N ILE A 76 4.85 3.75 26.61
CA ILE A 76 3.75 4.62 26.98
C ILE A 76 3.00 5.05 25.74
N LEU A 77 1.71 4.75 25.69
CA LEU A 77 0.79 5.13 24.64
C LEU A 77 0.06 6.42 24.99
N GLN A 78 -0.34 7.16 23.97
CA GLN A 78 -1.27 8.28 24.11
C GLN A 78 -2.71 7.76 24.02
N GLY A 79 -3.31 7.46 25.18
CA GLY A 79 -4.72 7.12 25.27
C GLY A 79 -5.63 8.36 25.23
N LEU A 80 -6.93 8.17 25.07
CA LEU A 80 -7.92 9.25 25.06
C LEU A 80 -7.92 10.08 26.35
N ARG A 81 -7.63 9.45 27.48
CA ARG A 81 -7.59 10.08 28.82
C ARG A 81 -6.18 10.46 29.28
N GLY A 82 -5.21 10.44 28.36
CA GLY A 82 -3.82 10.72 28.67
C GLY A 82 -2.91 9.51 28.50
N PRO A 83 -1.65 9.59 28.99
CA PRO A 83 -0.68 8.52 28.88
C PRO A 83 -1.16 7.25 29.59
N THR A 84 -0.98 6.09 28.95
CA THR A 84 -1.34 4.79 29.50
C THR A 84 -0.34 3.72 29.06
N TYR A 85 -0.22 2.67 29.87
CA TYR A 85 0.51 1.46 29.46
C TYR A 85 -0.37 0.60 28.55
N PRO A 86 0.23 -0.09 27.55
CA PRO A 86 -0.48 -1.06 26.73
C PRO A 86 -1.09 -2.19 27.59
N MET A 87 -2.21 -2.69 27.12
CA MET A 87 -2.78 -3.93 27.67
C MET A 87 -2.35 -5.11 26.84
N TYR A 88 -2.26 -6.29 27.46
CA TYR A 88 -2.09 -7.53 26.73
C TYR A 88 -3.30 -7.78 25.82
N VAL A 89 -3.02 -8.10 24.56
CA VAL A 89 -4.00 -8.57 23.59
C VAL A 89 -3.40 -9.72 22.77
N ASP A 90 -4.23 -10.68 22.39
CA ASP A 90 -3.79 -11.88 21.65
C ASP A 90 -3.15 -11.52 20.31
N LEU A 91 -3.73 -10.55 19.61
CA LEU A 91 -3.19 -10.03 18.34
C LEU A 91 -1.73 -9.57 18.46
N ASP A 92 -1.40 -8.88 19.57
CA ASP A 92 -0.06 -8.34 19.76
C ASP A 92 0.94 -9.47 20.05
N LEU A 93 0.55 -10.46 20.85
CA LEU A 93 1.38 -11.65 21.11
C LEU A 93 1.73 -12.37 19.80
N GLU A 94 0.73 -12.59 18.92
CA GLU A 94 0.98 -13.20 17.62
C GLU A 94 1.91 -12.38 16.75
N TYR A 95 1.70 -11.06 16.72
CA TYR A 95 2.52 -10.18 15.90
C TYR A 95 3.99 -10.19 16.33
N TYR A 96 4.27 -10.05 17.63
CA TYR A 96 5.65 -10.09 18.13
C TYR A 96 6.30 -11.46 17.98
N ARG A 97 5.53 -12.55 18.14
CA ARG A 97 6.02 -13.91 17.83
C ARG A 97 6.36 -14.09 16.36
N LEU A 98 5.56 -13.51 15.47
CA LEU A 98 5.85 -13.55 14.04
C LEU A 98 7.14 -12.79 13.69
N ILE A 99 7.36 -11.62 14.31
CA ILE A 99 8.63 -10.89 14.13
C ILE A 99 9.83 -11.72 14.58
N ASP A 100 9.74 -12.38 15.74
CA ASP A 100 10.82 -13.25 16.23
C ASP A 100 11.01 -14.48 15.32
N TYR A 101 9.92 -15.07 14.85
CA TYR A 101 9.96 -16.17 13.87
C TYR A 101 10.70 -15.77 12.59
N VAL A 102 10.36 -14.62 12.02
CA VAL A 102 10.99 -14.10 10.79
C VAL A 102 12.49 -13.94 10.97
N LYS A 103 12.93 -13.36 12.10
CA LYS A 103 14.35 -13.18 12.41
C LYS A 103 15.06 -14.52 12.59
N LYS A 104 14.47 -15.44 13.35
CA LYS A 104 15.04 -16.78 13.61
C LYS A 104 15.19 -17.61 12.34
N HIS A 105 14.25 -17.49 11.41
CA HIS A 105 14.21 -18.30 10.18
C HIS A 105 14.79 -17.58 8.96
N GLN A 106 15.50 -16.46 9.17
CA GLN A 106 16.18 -15.70 8.11
C GLN A 106 15.25 -15.28 6.96
N ARG A 107 13.96 -15.03 7.28
CA ARG A 107 13.03 -14.45 6.34
C ARG A 107 13.29 -12.95 6.22
N LYS A 108 12.99 -12.35 5.07
CA LYS A 108 13.27 -10.92 4.85
C LYS A 108 12.39 -10.00 5.69
N GLY A 109 11.18 -10.41 6.02
CA GLY A 109 10.31 -9.55 6.81
C GLY A 109 8.86 -10.01 6.91
N VAL A 110 8.04 -9.07 7.37
CA VAL A 110 6.59 -9.24 7.54
C VAL A 110 5.86 -8.20 6.71
N ILE A 111 4.84 -8.65 5.99
CA ILE A 111 3.86 -7.77 5.33
C ILE A 111 2.50 -7.93 5.99
N SER A 112 1.91 -6.81 6.44
CA SER A 112 0.67 -6.82 7.21
C SER A 112 -0.40 -5.95 6.54
N VAL A 113 -1.47 -6.58 6.07
CA VAL A 113 -2.69 -5.87 5.68
C VAL A 113 -3.61 -5.80 6.89
N LYS A 114 -4.05 -4.61 7.25
CA LYS A 114 -4.79 -4.37 8.50
C LYS A 114 -6.06 -3.56 8.30
N ALA A 115 -7.06 -3.82 9.11
CA ALA A 115 -8.15 -2.88 9.36
C ALA A 115 -7.64 -1.63 10.09
N ARG A 116 -8.42 -0.57 10.09
CA ARG A 116 -8.08 0.67 10.80
C ARG A 116 -8.01 0.47 12.31
N ARG A 117 -7.18 1.28 12.99
CA ARG A 117 -7.03 1.37 14.45
C ARG A 117 -6.61 0.07 15.14
N LYS A 118 -5.72 -0.71 14.52
CA LYS A 118 -5.18 -1.96 15.10
C LYS A 118 -3.84 -1.79 15.82
N GLY A 119 -3.40 -0.56 16.02
CA GLY A 119 -2.20 -0.25 16.83
C GLY A 119 -0.86 -0.66 16.21
N LEU A 120 -0.78 -1.01 14.90
CA LEU A 120 0.49 -1.44 14.33
C LEU A 120 1.56 -0.35 14.33
N SER A 121 1.20 0.92 14.18
CA SER A 121 2.14 2.04 14.31
C SER A 121 2.77 2.13 15.72
N GLU A 122 1.99 1.81 16.77
CA GLU A 122 2.53 1.76 18.14
C GLU A 122 3.51 0.59 18.30
N LYS A 123 3.17 -0.59 17.75
CA LYS A 123 4.06 -1.76 17.77
C LYS A 123 5.35 -1.52 17.00
N ALA A 124 5.27 -0.90 15.82
CA ALA A 124 6.42 -0.54 15.01
C ALA A 124 7.35 0.45 15.74
N LYS A 125 6.79 1.51 16.34
CA LYS A 125 7.51 2.43 17.20
C LYS A 125 8.24 1.69 18.33
N THR A 126 7.57 0.74 18.96
CA THR A 126 8.13 -0.07 20.06
C THR A 126 9.28 -0.97 19.62
N ILE A 127 9.21 -1.55 18.42
CA ILE A 127 10.31 -2.37 17.87
C ILE A 127 11.58 -1.53 17.75
N LEU A 128 11.48 -0.30 17.26
CA LEU A 128 12.61 0.64 17.20
C LEU A 128 13.08 1.08 18.59
N GLY A 129 12.13 1.41 19.47
CA GLY A 129 12.41 1.82 20.85
C GLY A 129 13.09 0.73 21.68
N HIS A 130 12.73 -0.53 21.46
CA HIS A 130 13.40 -1.69 22.01
C HIS A 130 14.79 -1.88 21.38
N GLY A 131 14.85 -1.89 20.05
CA GLY A 131 16.12 -2.15 19.36
C GLY A 131 17.22 -1.17 19.75
N ILE A 132 16.91 0.13 19.79
CA ILE A 132 17.90 1.16 20.16
C ILE A 132 18.38 1.08 21.61
N ARG A 133 17.70 0.33 22.48
CA ARG A 133 18.06 0.14 23.90
C ARG A 133 18.83 -1.14 24.18
N PHE A 134 18.46 -2.21 23.49
CA PHE A 134 18.90 -3.56 23.84
C PHE A 134 19.77 -4.23 22.78
N ILE A 135 20.02 -3.55 21.65
CA ILE A 135 20.90 -4.05 20.58
C ILE A 135 22.02 -3.05 20.36
N GLU A 136 23.27 -3.50 20.56
CA GLU A 136 24.45 -2.69 20.33
C GLU A 136 24.56 -2.26 18.88
N GLY A 137 24.89 -0.97 18.65
CA GLY A 137 25.01 -0.40 17.32
C GLY A 137 23.73 -0.41 16.50
N TYR A 138 22.56 -0.49 17.15
CA TYR A 138 21.28 -0.62 16.46
C TYR A 138 21.05 0.50 15.45
N ARG A 139 20.65 0.12 14.25
CA ARG A 139 20.21 1.03 13.21
C ARG A 139 18.80 0.66 12.76
N GLY A 140 17.87 1.55 12.95
CA GLY A 140 16.49 1.37 12.51
C GLY A 140 16.07 2.50 11.57
N ALA A 141 15.13 2.22 10.67
CA ALA A 141 14.55 3.25 9.82
C ALA A 141 13.02 3.20 9.83
N ILE A 142 12.42 4.38 9.71
CA ILE A 142 11.01 4.55 9.38
C ILE A 142 10.95 5.24 8.03
N CYS A 143 10.26 4.63 7.09
CA CYS A 143 9.93 5.24 5.81
C CYS A 143 8.43 5.19 5.53
N ALA A 144 7.96 6.17 4.77
CA ALA A 144 6.58 6.26 4.32
C ALA A 144 6.50 6.91 2.93
N GLY A 145 5.40 6.66 2.23
CA GLY A 145 5.14 7.31 0.95
C GLY A 145 4.70 8.77 1.07
N LEU A 146 4.30 9.23 2.26
CA LEU A 146 3.85 10.60 2.52
C LEU A 146 4.42 11.11 3.85
N ASP A 147 4.83 12.38 3.89
CA ASP A 147 5.39 13.05 5.09
C ASP A 147 4.48 12.92 6.32
N THR A 148 3.18 13.07 6.13
CA THR A 148 2.22 13.04 7.23
C THR A 148 2.27 11.75 8.05
N TYR A 149 2.58 10.62 7.44
CA TYR A 149 2.68 9.32 8.12
C TYR A 149 4.02 9.18 8.85
N GLN A 150 5.12 9.53 8.19
CA GLN A 150 6.45 9.49 8.80
C GLN A 150 6.53 10.45 10.00
N VAL A 151 6.13 11.72 9.82
CA VAL A 151 6.08 12.73 10.89
C VAL A 151 5.14 12.32 12.02
N GLY A 152 3.99 11.70 11.68
CA GLY A 152 3.03 11.21 12.66
C GLY A 152 3.62 10.12 13.56
N LEU A 153 4.36 9.16 12.98
CA LEU A 153 5.02 8.12 13.75
C LEU A 153 6.20 8.64 14.56
N ARG A 154 6.97 9.60 14.00
CA ARG A 154 8.04 10.30 14.71
C ARG A 154 7.52 11.00 15.98
N LYS A 155 6.44 11.78 15.88
CA LYS A 155 5.84 12.43 17.04
C LYS A 155 5.39 11.46 18.13
N LYS A 156 4.88 10.29 17.74
CA LYS A 156 4.52 9.24 18.71
C LYS A 156 5.76 8.66 19.41
N PHE A 157 6.84 8.47 18.66
CA PHE A 157 8.11 8.03 19.22
C PHE A 157 8.63 9.05 20.25
N ASP A 158 8.71 10.32 19.88
CA ASP A 158 9.20 11.39 20.76
C ASP A 158 8.37 11.52 22.03
N ALA A 159 7.04 11.43 21.91
CA ALA A 159 6.13 11.48 23.07
C ALA A 159 6.33 10.30 24.02
N ALA A 160 6.69 9.13 23.51
CA ALA A 160 7.02 7.97 24.34
C ALA A 160 8.40 8.15 25.01
N GLN A 161 9.42 8.61 24.26
CA GLN A 161 10.76 8.87 24.80
C GLN A 161 10.71 9.89 25.96
N ALA A 162 9.93 10.97 25.81
CA ALA A 162 9.80 12.00 26.85
C ALA A 162 9.24 11.46 28.18
N LYS A 163 8.53 10.34 28.16
CA LYS A 163 7.90 9.70 29.33
C LYS A 163 8.57 8.42 29.80
N MET A 164 9.65 8.05 29.12
CA MET A 164 10.38 6.83 29.46
C MET A 164 10.93 6.89 30.88
N HIS A 165 10.86 5.76 31.57
CA HIS A 165 11.46 5.62 32.91
C HIS A 165 12.96 5.93 32.87
N GLN A 166 13.49 6.52 33.94
CA GLN A 166 14.84 7.07 33.95
C GLN A 166 15.90 6.02 33.62
N GLU A 167 15.76 4.80 34.11
CA GLU A 167 16.71 3.70 33.88
C GLU A 167 16.72 3.19 32.44
N LEU A 168 15.69 3.57 31.67
CA LEU A 168 15.58 3.24 30.24
C LEU A 168 15.84 4.47 29.34
N ARG A 169 16.16 5.62 29.92
CA ARG A 169 16.48 6.81 29.13
C ARG A 169 17.84 6.65 28.47
N LEU A 170 17.93 7.08 27.23
CA LEU A 170 19.15 7.03 26.45
C LEU A 170 19.85 8.38 26.47
N ASN A 171 21.18 8.38 26.41
CA ASN A 171 21.95 9.59 26.17
C ASN A 171 21.83 9.97 24.70
N VAL A 172 21.21 11.11 24.41
CA VAL A 172 20.91 11.56 23.06
C VAL A 172 22.01 12.48 22.58
N LEU A 173 22.70 12.10 21.51
CA LEU A 173 23.75 12.86 20.86
C LEU A 173 23.19 13.82 19.80
N LYS A 174 22.20 13.34 19.06
CA LYS A 174 21.56 14.13 18.00
C LYS A 174 20.09 13.79 17.89
N ASP A 175 19.26 14.83 17.86
CA ASP A 175 17.82 14.71 17.68
C ASP A 175 17.34 15.80 16.72
N ASN A 176 16.87 15.39 15.54
CA ASN A 176 16.26 16.26 14.55
C ASN A 176 15.19 15.49 13.75
N ASP A 177 14.52 16.17 12.82
CA ASP A 177 13.38 15.59 12.07
C ASP A 177 13.72 14.28 11.33
N LYS A 178 15.00 14.08 10.95
CA LYS A 178 15.46 12.93 10.16
C LYS A 178 16.23 11.89 10.95
N MET A 179 16.71 12.24 12.13
CA MET A 179 17.63 11.36 12.86
C MET A 179 17.43 11.49 14.37
N TYR A 180 17.45 10.33 15.03
CA TYR A 180 17.59 10.19 16.47
C TYR A 180 18.79 9.30 16.75
N HIS A 181 19.89 9.91 17.25
CA HIS A 181 21.17 9.23 17.51
C HIS A 181 21.48 9.25 18.98
N VAL A 182 21.84 8.08 19.52
CA VAL A 182 22.12 7.87 20.94
C VAL A 182 23.47 7.19 21.09
N GLY A 183 24.10 7.41 22.24
CA GLY A 183 25.41 6.85 22.57
C GLY A 183 26.22 7.81 23.41
N TYR A 184 27.53 7.64 23.40
CA TYR A 184 28.49 8.55 23.98
C TYR A 184 29.53 8.90 22.94
N GLU A 185 30.06 10.11 23.02
CA GLU A 185 31.19 10.51 22.20
C GLU A 185 32.47 10.49 23.04
N ARG A 186 33.47 9.80 22.55
CA ARG A 186 34.81 9.81 23.12
C ARG A 186 35.76 10.53 22.21
N LYS A 187 36.63 11.38 22.78
CA LYS A 187 37.65 12.04 22.02
C LYS A 187 38.73 11.06 21.56
N ASP A 188 38.94 10.98 20.25
CA ASP A 188 39.99 10.15 19.69
C ASP A 188 41.36 10.74 20.01
N PRO A 189 42.37 9.92 20.41
CA PRO A 189 43.76 10.38 20.57
C PRO A 189 44.39 11.04 19.33
N ILE A 190 43.88 10.71 18.12
CA ILE A 190 44.37 11.22 16.85
C ILE A 190 43.66 12.54 16.45
N GLY A 191 42.64 12.93 17.21
CA GLY A 191 41.82 14.11 16.98
C GLY A 191 40.47 13.77 16.34
N GLY A 192 39.37 14.36 16.88
CA GLY A 192 38.00 14.06 16.51
C GLY A 192 37.26 13.40 17.63
N TYR A 193 36.02 13.02 17.35
CA TYR A 193 35.13 12.28 18.27
C TYR A 193 34.71 11.00 17.59
N VAL A 194 34.69 9.92 18.36
CA VAL A 194 34.16 8.61 17.96
C VAL A 194 33.00 8.23 18.87
N ASP A 195 32.02 7.59 18.28
CA ASP A 195 30.90 7.03 19.05
C ASP A 195 31.42 5.93 20.00
N ASP A 196 30.97 5.96 21.23
CA ASP A 196 31.33 4.99 22.28
C ASP A 196 30.07 4.47 22.98
N GLY A 197 30.22 3.34 23.68
CA GLY A 197 29.09 2.68 24.33
C GLY A 197 28.19 1.89 23.38
N TYR A 198 26.96 1.65 23.80
CA TYR A 198 26.02 0.82 23.06
C TYR A 198 25.65 1.41 21.68
N GLY A 199 25.64 2.73 21.58
CA GLY A 199 25.37 3.47 20.35
C GLY A 199 24.06 3.06 19.65
N GLY A 200 23.52 3.91 18.83
CA GLY A 200 22.36 3.53 18.02
C GLY A 200 21.79 4.70 17.24
N ARG A 201 21.18 4.40 16.11
CA ARG A 201 20.60 5.45 15.26
C ARG A 201 19.28 5.03 14.67
N LEU A 202 18.31 5.95 14.70
CA LEU A 202 17.06 5.84 13.96
C LEU A 202 17.03 6.90 12.87
N THR A 203 16.65 6.50 11.66
CA THR A 203 16.49 7.35 10.49
C THR A 203 15.03 7.47 10.12
N PHE A 204 14.58 8.67 9.76
CA PHE A 204 13.18 8.99 9.43
C PHE A 204 13.12 9.64 8.07
N GLU A 205 12.60 8.95 7.06
CA GLU A 205 12.57 9.44 5.68
C GLU A 205 11.22 9.27 5.01
N THR A 206 10.90 10.23 4.15
CA THR A 206 9.78 10.14 3.22
C THR A 206 10.30 9.80 1.83
N LEU A 207 9.77 8.73 1.25
CA LEU A 207 10.20 8.16 -0.02
C LEU A 207 9.16 8.40 -1.13
N PHE A 208 8.55 9.60 -1.15
CA PHE A 208 7.44 9.94 -2.05
C PHE A 208 7.84 9.87 -3.52
N ASP A 209 8.94 10.47 -3.87
CA ASP A 209 9.47 10.67 -5.24
C ASP A 209 10.84 10.01 -5.47
N ASP A 210 11.50 9.60 -4.39
CA ASP A 210 12.81 8.97 -4.44
C ASP A 210 12.84 7.76 -3.48
N PRO A 211 12.65 6.55 -4.00
CA PRO A 211 12.66 5.32 -3.21
C PRO A 211 14.06 4.92 -2.73
N LYS A 212 15.11 5.60 -3.19
CA LYS A 212 16.53 5.25 -2.96
C LYS A 212 17.21 6.00 -1.82
N LYS A 213 16.52 6.89 -1.12
CA LYS A 213 17.08 7.73 -0.05
C LYS A 213 17.76 6.97 1.10
N LEU A 214 17.47 5.69 1.27
CA LEU A 214 18.05 4.83 2.31
C LEU A 214 19.12 3.87 1.75
N GLU A 215 19.53 4.01 0.48
CA GLU A 215 20.62 3.22 -0.09
C GLU A 215 21.97 3.56 0.60
N GLY A 216 22.81 2.55 0.75
CA GLY A 216 24.18 2.71 1.28
C GLY A 216 24.28 2.72 2.81
N GLU A 217 23.18 2.56 3.54
CA GLU A 217 23.18 2.35 4.99
C GLU A 217 22.92 0.88 5.34
N TYR A 218 23.19 0.49 6.59
CA TYR A 218 22.82 -0.82 7.12
C TYR A 218 21.74 -0.64 8.17
N PHE A 219 20.74 -1.56 8.18
CA PHE A 219 19.64 -1.52 9.11
C PHE A 219 19.35 -2.87 9.74
N HIS A 220 18.92 -2.85 11.02
CA HIS A 220 18.40 -4.00 11.74
C HIS A 220 16.89 -4.16 11.55
N ASP A 221 16.18 -3.05 11.45
CA ASP A 221 14.74 -3.05 11.17
C ASP A 221 14.39 -1.83 10.30
N VAL A 222 13.64 -2.04 9.22
CA VAL A 222 13.07 -0.96 8.39
C VAL A 222 11.56 -1.07 8.39
N ILE A 223 10.91 0.01 8.80
CA ILE A 223 9.47 0.12 8.95
C ILE A 223 8.90 0.92 7.79
N TYR A 224 7.90 0.34 7.11
CA TYR A 224 7.14 0.98 6.05
C TYR A 224 5.75 1.34 6.57
N GLU A 225 5.58 2.61 6.97
CA GLU A 225 4.36 3.13 7.57
C GLU A 225 3.29 3.38 6.50
N GLU A 226 2.07 2.90 6.75
CA GLU A 226 0.90 3.02 5.86
C GLU A 226 1.21 2.65 4.40
N ALA A 227 1.70 1.44 4.20
CA ALA A 227 2.12 0.89 2.92
C ALA A 227 1.04 0.97 1.81
N GLY A 228 -0.24 0.98 2.17
CA GLY A 228 -1.35 1.20 1.23
C GLY A 228 -1.40 2.61 0.63
N GLN A 229 -0.60 3.55 1.15
CA GLN A 229 -0.45 4.91 0.64
C GLN A 229 0.95 5.17 0.05
N PHE A 230 1.72 4.11 -0.17
CA PHE A 230 3.09 4.19 -0.64
C PHE A 230 3.20 3.69 -2.09
N LYS A 231 3.14 4.62 -3.05
CA LYS A 231 3.08 4.31 -4.49
C LYS A 231 4.29 3.53 -5.00
N LEU A 232 5.50 3.88 -4.53
CA LEU A 232 6.78 3.26 -4.94
C LEU A 232 7.29 2.24 -3.92
N LEU A 233 6.38 1.51 -3.26
CA LEU A 233 6.72 0.60 -2.17
C LEU A 233 7.65 -0.54 -2.60
N ASP A 234 7.40 -1.15 -3.74
CA ASP A 234 8.18 -2.26 -4.30
C ASP A 234 9.57 -1.82 -4.77
N GLU A 235 9.67 -0.62 -5.33
CA GLU A 235 10.96 -0.02 -5.67
C GLU A 235 11.77 0.31 -4.41
N ALA A 236 11.14 0.90 -3.39
CA ALA A 236 11.76 1.19 -2.10
C ALA A 236 12.21 -0.11 -1.40
N PHE A 237 11.38 -1.15 -1.39
CA PHE A 237 11.75 -2.45 -0.85
C PHE A 237 12.99 -3.00 -1.55
N THR A 238 13.01 -2.98 -2.89
CA THR A 238 14.11 -3.52 -3.69
C THR A 238 15.41 -2.75 -3.47
N SER A 239 15.35 -1.42 -3.34
CA SER A 239 16.54 -0.58 -3.10
C SER A 239 17.10 -0.72 -1.70
N ILE A 240 16.22 -0.96 -0.70
CA ILE A 240 16.61 -1.09 0.71
C ILE A 240 17.02 -2.53 1.07
N ASP A 241 16.54 -3.55 0.36
CA ASP A 241 16.82 -4.97 0.68
C ASP A 241 18.31 -5.29 0.87
N PRO A 242 19.24 -4.79 0.03
CA PRO A 242 20.68 -4.98 0.27
C PRO A 242 21.18 -4.38 1.59
N ALA A 243 20.55 -3.32 2.09
CA ALA A 243 20.90 -2.68 3.36
C ALA A 243 20.56 -3.53 4.60
N LEU A 244 19.78 -4.57 4.44
CA LEU A 244 19.36 -5.52 5.47
C LEU A 244 20.09 -6.86 5.37
N GLN A 245 21.06 -6.97 4.46
CA GLN A 245 21.77 -8.22 4.18
C GLN A 245 23.27 -8.09 4.47
N PHE A 246 23.87 -9.17 4.94
CA PHE A 246 25.31 -9.32 5.01
C PHE A 246 25.72 -10.65 4.35
N GLY A 247 26.20 -10.57 3.12
CA GLY A 247 26.46 -11.77 2.32
C GLY A 247 25.16 -12.54 2.05
N MET A 248 25.08 -13.77 2.52
CA MET A 248 23.90 -14.63 2.36
C MET A 248 22.91 -14.52 3.54
N PHE A 249 23.23 -13.76 4.57
CA PHE A 249 22.44 -13.69 5.80
C PHE A 249 21.57 -12.43 5.80
N SER A 250 20.30 -12.59 6.15
CA SER A 250 19.42 -11.47 6.47
C SER A 250 19.71 -11.00 7.88
N LEU A 251 20.39 -9.87 8.05
CA LEU A 251 20.67 -9.27 9.36
C LEU A 251 19.51 -8.40 9.84
N GLY A 252 18.78 -7.84 8.91
CA GLY A 252 17.70 -6.92 9.18
C GLY A 252 16.34 -7.48 8.78
N THR A 253 15.29 -6.73 9.09
CA THR A 253 13.91 -7.14 8.89
C THR A 253 13.09 -6.01 8.25
N HIS A 254 12.42 -6.30 7.16
CA HIS A 254 11.38 -5.43 6.62
C HIS A 254 10.09 -5.59 7.42
N ILE A 255 9.54 -4.50 7.91
CA ILE A 255 8.27 -4.47 8.64
C ILE A 255 7.30 -3.57 7.87
N ILE A 256 6.50 -4.19 7.02
CA ILE A 256 5.61 -3.52 6.09
C ILE A 256 4.18 -3.64 6.62
N TYR A 257 3.48 -2.52 6.81
CA TYR A 257 2.07 -2.58 7.19
C TYR A 257 1.29 -1.38 6.67
N GLY A 258 0.01 -1.62 6.41
CA GLY A 258 -0.90 -0.58 5.97
C GLY A 258 -2.35 -1.01 6.00
N THR A 259 -3.23 -0.03 5.98
CA THR A 259 -4.59 -0.26 5.55
C THR A 259 -4.56 -0.50 4.05
N GLY A 260 -5.47 -1.31 3.53
CA GLY A 260 -5.71 -1.36 2.10
C GLY A 260 -5.99 0.03 1.55
N GLY A 261 -6.38 0.14 0.33
CA GLY A 261 -6.65 1.43 -0.26
C GLY A 261 -7.11 1.30 -1.70
N ASN A 262 -7.00 2.40 -2.43
CA ASN A 262 -7.35 2.40 -3.84
C ASN A 262 -6.27 1.73 -4.68
N ILE A 263 -6.58 0.54 -5.20
CA ILE A 263 -5.68 -0.24 -6.06
C ILE A 263 -5.28 0.53 -7.33
N LEU A 264 -6.15 1.42 -7.83
CA LEU A 264 -5.88 2.19 -9.05
C LEU A 264 -4.84 3.31 -8.85
N SER A 265 -4.47 3.62 -7.61
CA SER A 265 -3.56 4.73 -7.33
C SER A 265 -2.35 4.33 -6.47
N THR A 266 -2.53 4.32 -5.15
CA THR A 266 -1.40 4.21 -4.21
C THR A 266 -1.15 2.80 -3.71
N SER A 267 -2.17 1.93 -3.72
CA SER A 267 -2.09 0.61 -3.10
C SER A 267 -1.70 -0.52 -4.04
N LYS A 268 -1.43 -0.24 -5.33
CA LYS A 268 -1.09 -1.27 -6.33
C LYS A 268 0.16 -2.07 -5.92
N ALA A 269 1.24 -1.39 -5.59
CA ALA A 269 2.49 -2.02 -5.16
C ALA A 269 2.28 -2.86 -3.88
N PHE A 270 1.58 -2.32 -2.89
CA PHE A 270 1.28 -3.03 -1.64
C PHE A 270 0.45 -4.30 -1.86
N LYS A 271 -0.59 -4.24 -2.72
CA LYS A 271 -1.39 -5.42 -3.06
C LYS A 271 -0.57 -6.47 -3.80
N ASN A 272 0.25 -6.05 -4.78
CA ASN A 272 1.15 -6.95 -5.51
C ASN A 272 2.14 -7.65 -4.57
N MET A 273 2.77 -6.91 -3.65
CA MET A 273 3.69 -7.49 -2.66
C MET A 273 2.96 -8.44 -1.70
N TRP A 274 1.73 -8.13 -1.30
CA TRP A 274 0.91 -9.03 -0.50
C TRP A 274 0.60 -10.33 -1.24
N ASP A 275 0.15 -10.25 -2.48
CA ASP A 275 -0.23 -11.44 -3.27
C ASP A 275 0.98 -12.34 -3.55
N ASN A 276 2.13 -11.76 -3.77
CA ASN A 276 3.39 -12.43 -4.06
C ASN A 276 4.38 -12.45 -2.89
N ALA A 277 3.92 -12.39 -1.63
CA ALA A 277 4.79 -12.23 -0.46
C ALA A 277 5.93 -13.25 -0.41
N ASP A 278 5.68 -14.51 -0.79
CA ASP A 278 6.71 -15.56 -0.84
C ASP A 278 7.86 -15.21 -1.80
N LYS A 279 7.57 -14.58 -2.94
CA LYS A 279 8.61 -14.15 -3.91
C LYS A 279 9.47 -13.03 -3.34
N PHE A 280 8.91 -12.20 -2.46
CA PHE A 280 9.63 -11.15 -1.73
C PHE A 280 10.32 -11.68 -0.45
N GLY A 281 10.11 -12.95 -0.08
CA GLY A 281 10.65 -13.52 1.16
C GLY A 281 9.93 -13.02 2.42
N LEU A 282 8.69 -12.56 2.29
CA LEU A 282 7.88 -11.96 3.35
C LEU A 282 6.87 -12.95 3.93
N GLU A 283 6.64 -12.86 5.24
CA GLU A 283 5.54 -13.54 5.92
C GLU A 283 4.30 -12.65 5.97
N LYS A 284 3.13 -13.24 5.71
CA LYS A 284 1.85 -12.52 5.71
C LYS A 284 1.25 -12.43 7.11
N PHE A 285 0.78 -11.25 7.49
CA PHE A 285 0.01 -11.04 8.71
C PHE A 285 -1.28 -10.29 8.41
N TRP A 286 -2.39 -11.02 8.38
CA TRP A 286 -3.72 -10.44 8.14
C TRP A 286 -4.40 -10.01 9.44
N VAL A 287 -4.85 -8.77 9.50
CA VAL A 287 -5.59 -8.21 10.64
C VAL A 287 -6.96 -7.74 10.18
N SER A 288 -7.93 -8.64 10.26
CA SER A 288 -9.31 -8.35 9.86
C SER A 288 -9.98 -7.27 10.72
N GLY A 289 -11.11 -6.77 10.25
CA GLY A 289 -11.94 -5.84 11.00
C GLY A 289 -12.42 -6.40 12.35
N ALA A 290 -12.60 -7.73 12.43
CA ALA A 290 -13.05 -8.41 13.64
C ALA A 290 -11.97 -8.51 14.74
N ARG A 291 -10.67 -8.45 14.36
CA ARG A 291 -9.58 -8.45 15.33
C ARG A 291 -9.56 -7.12 16.09
N LEU A 292 -9.50 -7.17 17.41
CA LEU A 292 -9.57 -5.98 18.26
C LEU A 292 -10.76 -5.05 17.92
N TYR A 293 -11.86 -5.62 17.46
CA TYR A 293 -13.04 -4.82 17.17
C TYR A 293 -13.85 -4.59 18.44
N PHE A 294 -13.97 -3.36 18.82
CA PHE A 294 -14.78 -2.90 19.90
C PHE A 294 -16.28 -2.94 19.49
N PRO A 295 -17.21 -3.35 20.31
CA PRO A 295 -17.15 -3.66 21.74
C PRO A 295 -17.07 -5.16 22.08
N PHE A 296 -16.56 -6.02 21.22
CA PHE A 296 -16.69 -7.47 21.28
C PHE A 296 -15.52 -8.22 21.92
N PHE A 297 -14.58 -7.52 22.47
CA PHE A 297 -13.59 -8.19 23.29
C PHE A 297 -14.28 -8.82 24.49
N GLY A 298 -14.00 -10.05 24.78
CA GLY A 298 -14.41 -10.70 26.01
C GLY A 298 -14.07 -9.85 27.21
N ASN A 299 -12.94 -9.14 27.13
CA ASN A 299 -12.53 -8.11 28.07
C ASN A 299 -12.08 -6.91 27.30
N ARG A 300 -12.68 -5.81 27.52
CA ARG A 300 -12.55 -4.61 26.73
C ARG A 300 -11.19 -3.97 26.91
N VAL A 301 -10.65 -3.46 25.84
CA VAL A 301 -9.60 -2.44 25.93
C VAL A 301 -10.18 -1.23 26.64
N ALA A 302 -9.45 -0.64 27.57
CA ALA A 302 -9.89 0.49 28.37
C ALA A 302 -9.91 1.78 27.53
N GLU A 303 -10.85 1.86 26.62
CA GLU A 303 -11.10 3.02 25.77
C GLU A 303 -12.55 3.48 25.93
N THR A 304 -12.78 4.75 25.72
CA THR A 304 -14.12 5.32 25.63
C THR A 304 -14.57 5.35 24.17
N PHE A 305 -15.85 5.26 23.96
CA PHE A 305 -16.49 5.45 22.65
C PHE A 305 -17.81 6.17 22.83
N ASN A 306 -18.29 6.80 21.78
CA ASN A 306 -19.60 7.42 21.81
C ASN A 306 -20.68 6.41 21.51
N ASP A 307 -21.69 6.38 22.34
CA ASP A 307 -22.92 5.62 22.09
C ASP A 307 -23.52 6.08 20.75
N PRO A 308 -23.78 5.17 19.83
CA PRO A 308 -24.30 5.53 18.52
C PRO A 308 -25.71 6.12 18.55
N ASP A 309 -26.48 5.84 19.59
CA ASP A 309 -27.87 6.28 19.70
C ASP A 309 -27.99 7.61 20.48
N THR A 310 -27.17 7.80 21.49
CA THR A 310 -27.25 8.97 22.38
C THR A 310 -26.12 9.98 22.18
N GLY A 311 -25.03 9.60 21.50
CA GLY A 311 -23.81 10.39 21.38
C GLY A 311 -23.02 10.54 22.70
N ALA A 312 -23.47 9.92 23.78
CA ALA A 312 -22.82 9.97 25.08
C ALA A 312 -21.50 9.18 25.07
N GLU A 313 -20.49 9.71 25.75
CA GLU A 313 -19.21 9.01 25.92
C GLU A 313 -19.40 7.84 26.91
N ILE A 314 -19.11 6.62 26.43
CA ILE A 314 -19.22 5.40 27.21
C ILE A 314 -17.83 4.80 27.43
N ASP A 315 -17.55 4.41 28.67
CA ASP A 315 -16.38 3.60 28.97
C ASP A 315 -16.51 2.20 28.34
N ALA A 316 -15.55 1.86 27.52
CA ALA A 316 -15.45 0.52 26.93
C ALA A 316 -15.39 -0.57 27.99
N ILE A 317 -14.79 -0.26 29.15
CA ILE A 317 -14.76 -1.12 30.33
C ILE A 317 -15.35 -0.36 31.52
N PRO A 318 -16.66 -0.44 31.71
CA PRO A 318 -17.26 0.16 32.90
C PRO A 318 -16.70 -0.53 34.14
N ASN A 319 -16.20 0.28 35.10
CA ASN A 319 -15.63 -0.21 36.35
C ASN A 319 -14.44 -1.17 36.19
N LEU A 320 -13.47 -0.82 35.35
CA LEU A 320 -12.21 -1.60 35.12
C LEU A 320 -11.60 -2.16 36.42
N ARG A 321 -11.64 -1.38 37.51
CA ARG A 321 -11.12 -1.80 38.83
C ARG A 321 -11.90 -2.98 39.45
N LYS A 322 -13.13 -3.22 39.04
CA LYS A 322 -13.98 -4.32 39.54
C LYS A 322 -13.83 -5.61 38.71
N LEU A 323 -13.19 -5.51 37.54
CA LEU A 323 -12.95 -6.69 36.70
C LEU A 323 -11.90 -7.59 37.35
N LYS A 324 -12.12 -8.91 37.26
CA LYS A 324 -11.09 -9.89 37.62
C LYS A 324 -9.85 -9.71 36.72
N PRO A 325 -8.65 -10.05 37.21
CA PRO A 325 -7.45 -9.93 36.38
C PRO A 325 -7.57 -10.56 34.99
N ALA A 326 -8.13 -11.76 34.90
CA ALA A 326 -8.36 -12.43 33.61
C ALA A 326 -9.34 -11.69 32.67
N GLU A 327 -10.20 -10.82 33.21
CA GLU A 327 -11.13 -10.00 32.45
C GLU A 327 -10.54 -8.67 31.99
N ARG A 328 -9.29 -8.38 32.35
CA ARG A 328 -8.57 -7.16 31.95
C ARG A 328 -7.74 -7.36 30.68
N PHE A 329 -7.59 -8.60 30.23
CA PHE A 329 -6.82 -8.90 29.03
C PHE A 329 -7.70 -8.93 27.80
N GLY A 330 -7.15 -8.51 26.67
CA GLY A 330 -7.82 -8.44 25.37
C GLY A 330 -7.94 -9.81 24.69
N CYS A 331 -8.67 -10.72 25.32
CA CYS A 331 -9.07 -11.99 24.70
C CYS A 331 -10.11 -11.70 23.64
N GLU A 332 -9.79 -12.00 22.39
CA GLU A 332 -10.66 -11.72 21.26
C GLU A 332 -11.82 -12.72 21.16
N ASP A 333 -13.01 -12.23 20.88
CA ASP A 333 -14.15 -13.01 20.39
C ASP A 333 -14.41 -12.62 18.92
N ILE A 334 -13.61 -13.20 18.03
CA ILE A 334 -13.63 -12.89 16.60
C ILE A 334 -15.00 -13.15 16.00
N LYS A 335 -15.66 -14.26 16.38
CA LYS A 335 -16.96 -14.62 15.84
C LYS A 335 -18.04 -13.60 16.19
N ALA A 336 -18.13 -13.20 17.46
CA ALA A 336 -19.09 -12.19 17.89
C ALA A 336 -18.81 -10.82 17.21
N ALA A 337 -17.54 -10.48 16.99
CA ALA A 337 -17.16 -9.27 16.28
C ALA A 337 -17.53 -9.33 14.78
N GLU A 338 -17.34 -10.46 14.11
CA GLU A 338 -17.79 -10.68 12.74
C GLU A 338 -19.31 -10.55 12.61
N ASP A 339 -20.05 -11.23 13.47
CA ASP A 339 -21.52 -11.19 13.47
C ASP A 339 -22.03 -9.73 13.63
N TYR A 340 -21.40 -8.96 14.51
CA TYR A 340 -21.76 -7.54 14.67
C TYR A 340 -21.41 -6.69 13.45
N ILE A 341 -20.21 -6.86 12.85
CA ILE A 341 -19.84 -6.14 11.64
C ILE A 341 -20.83 -6.44 10.52
N LEU A 342 -21.24 -7.71 10.36
CA LEU A 342 -22.24 -8.12 9.38
C LEU A 342 -23.62 -7.49 9.66
N GLN A 343 -24.04 -7.42 10.93
CA GLN A 343 -25.25 -6.72 11.32
C GLN A 343 -25.17 -5.23 10.95
N LYS A 344 -24.07 -4.55 11.26
CA LYS A 344 -23.85 -3.14 10.89
C LYS A 344 -23.85 -2.94 9.37
N ARG A 345 -23.25 -3.84 8.61
CA ARG A 345 -23.29 -3.80 7.15
C ARG A 345 -24.73 -3.92 6.62
N ALA A 346 -25.55 -4.79 7.20
CA ALA A 346 -26.97 -4.93 6.84
C ALA A 346 -27.77 -3.67 7.14
N GLU A 347 -27.48 -2.98 8.24
CA GLU A 347 -28.06 -1.68 8.59
C GLU A 347 -27.67 -0.59 7.57
N TYR A 348 -26.37 -0.50 7.24
CA TYR A 348 -25.85 0.48 6.27
C TYR A 348 -26.32 0.19 4.83
N ALA A 349 -26.58 -1.06 4.48
CA ALA A 349 -27.12 -1.44 3.17
C ALA A 349 -28.53 -0.89 2.92
N LYS A 350 -29.30 -0.63 4.00
CA LYS A 350 -30.64 -0.01 3.93
C LYS A 350 -30.58 1.50 3.68
N LEU A 351 -29.43 2.13 3.87
CA LEU A 351 -29.25 3.56 3.62
C LEU A 351 -29.20 3.84 2.12
N SER A 352 -29.76 4.98 1.71
CA SER A 352 -29.70 5.44 0.32
C SER A 352 -28.27 5.71 -0.19
N ASN A 353 -27.36 6.02 0.73
CA ASN A 353 -25.96 6.31 0.41
C ASN A 353 -25.06 5.06 0.50
N LYS A 354 -24.91 4.38 -0.62
CA LYS A 354 -24.04 3.18 -0.75
C LYS A 354 -22.55 3.46 -0.43
N LYS A 355 -22.10 4.72 -0.51
CA LYS A 355 -20.72 5.09 -0.18
C LYS A 355 -20.38 4.78 1.29
N LYS A 356 -21.32 5.01 2.21
CA LYS A 356 -21.11 4.70 3.62
C LYS A 356 -20.89 3.22 3.90
N LEU A 357 -21.60 2.34 3.21
CA LEU A 357 -21.38 0.88 3.31
C LEU A 357 -19.98 0.50 2.80
N LYS A 358 -19.56 1.05 1.66
CA LYS A 358 -18.23 0.82 1.09
C LYS A 358 -17.12 1.27 2.05
N GLU A 359 -17.28 2.44 2.65
CA GLU A 359 -16.34 2.96 3.65
C GLU A 359 -16.29 2.08 4.91
N LEU A 360 -17.43 1.56 5.37
CA LEU A 360 -17.49 0.63 6.51
C LEU A 360 -16.74 -0.68 6.19
N ASN A 361 -16.99 -1.27 5.01
CA ASN A 361 -16.30 -2.48 4.57
C ASN A 361 -14.78 -2.28 4.47
N GLN A 362 -14.35 -1.16 3.91
CA GLN A 362 -12.93 -0.83 3.78
C GLN A 362 -12.26 -0.55 5.14
N ASN A 363 -12.95 0.09 6.07
CA ASN A 363 -12.42 0.39 7.39
C ASN A 363 -12.33 -0.85 8.30
N TYR A 364 -13.30 -1.75 8.18
CA TYR A 364 -13.41 -3.00 8.93
C TYR A 364 -13.61 -4.19 7.99
N PRO A 365 -12.63 -4.49 7.14
CA PRO A 365 -12.71 -5.57 6.18
C PRO A 365 -12.68 -6.92 6.91
N LEU A 366 -13.50 -7.85 6.48
CA LEU A 366 -13.50 -9.23 6.96
C LEU A 366 -12.63 -10.14 6.09
N THR A 367 -12.37 -9.73 4.85
CA THR A 367 -11.42 -10.39 3.94
C THR A 367 -10.37 -9.40 3.44
N VAL A 368 -9.28 -9.92 2.91
CA VAL A 368 -8.19 -9.09 2.36
C VAL A 368 -8.68 -8.30 1.15
N GLU A 369 -9.53 -8.88 0.33
CA GLU A 369 -10.10 -8.26 -0.87
C GLU A 369 -10.91 -7.02 -0.52
N GLU A 370 -11.67 -7.07 0.57
CA GLU A 370 -12.45 -5.92 1.06
C GLU A 370 -11.55 -4.75 1.51
N ALA A 371 -10.34 -5.03 1.97
CA ALA A 371 -9.37 -3.99 2.34
C ALA A 371 -8.89 -3.20 1.13
N PHE A 372 -8.81 -3.85 -0.03
CA PHE A 372 -8.35 -3.25 -1.27
C PHE A 372 -9.55 -2.93 -2.17
N THR A 373 -10.02 -1.70 -2.09
CA THR A 373 -11.16 -1.25 -2.91
C THR A 373 -10.69 -0.39 -4.08
N SER A 374 -11.41 -0.45 -5.18
CA SER A 374 -11.31 0.58 -6.21
C SER A 374 -12.01 1.84 -5.74
N GLY A 375 -11.28 2.93 -5.62
CA GLY A 375 -11.75 4.20 -5.06
C GLY A 375 -12.64 5.03 -5.99
N GLY A 376 -13.59 4.45 -6.70
CA GLY A 376 -14.54 5.18 -7.54
C GLY A 376 -15.98 4.86 -7.16
N SER A 377 -16.87 5.83 -7.24
CA SER A 377 -18.32 5.63 -7.37
C SER A 377 -18.62 5.02 -8.75
N ASN A 378 -18.00 3.89 -9.03
CA ASN A 378 -18.11 3.26 -10.33
C ASN A 378 -19.34 2.37 -10.34
N ASN A 379 -20.18 2.49 -11.35
CA ASN A 379 -21.32 1.59 -11.56
C ASN A 379 -20.90 0.21 -12.11
N PHE A 380 -19.60 -0.02 -12.28
CA PHE A 380 -19.06 -1.27 -12.77
C PHE A 380 -18.70 -2.22 -11.62
N ASN A 381 -18.81 -3.53 -11.88
CA ASN A 381 -18.40 -4.56 -10.93
C ASN A 381 -16.86 -4.62 -10.88
N ASP A 382 -16.30 -4.03 -9.83
CA ASP A 382 -14.85 -3.90 -9.64
C ASP A 382 -14.16 -5.26 -9.58
N GLU A 383 -14.75 -6.29 -8.95
CA GLU A 383 -14.17 -7.66 -8.87
C GLU A 383 -13.97 -8.27 -10.26
N LYS A 384 -14.96 -8.11 -11.14
CA LYS A 384 -14.86 -8.59 -12.53
C LYS A 384 -13.80 -7.82 -13.32
N ILE A 385 -13.67 -6.51 -13.05
CA ILE A 385 -12.63 -5.69 -13.69
C ILE A 385 -11.25 -6.15 -13.24
N TYR A 386 -11.05 -6.37 -11.93
CA TYR A 386 -9.75 -6.81 -11.41
C TYR A 386 -9.39 -8.24 -11.81
N SER A 387 -10.33 -9.16 -11.75
CA SER A 387 -10.10 -10.51 -12.28
C SER A 387 -9.65 -10.43 -13.74
N ARG A 388 -10.29 -9.57 -14.52
CA ARG A 388 -9.93 -9.41 -15.93
C ARG A 388 -8.60 -8.68 -16.15
N LEU A 389 -8.28 -7.69 -15.35
CA LEU A 389 -6.96 -7.04 -15.38
C LEU A 389 -5.84 -8.02 -15.04
N PHE A 390 -6.05 -8.84 -14.01
CA PHE A 390 -5.12 -9.90 -13.63
C PHE A 390 -4.93 -10.92 -14.76
N ASP A 391 -6.04 -11.36 -15.41
CA ASP A 391 -5.98 -12.23 -16.57
C ASP A 391 -5.19 -11.58 -17.73
N ILE A 392 -5.37 -10.29 -17.96
CA ILE A 392 -4.67 -9.52 -19.01
C ILE A 392 -3.19 -9.32 -18.68
N GLU A 393 -2.85 -9.00 -17.43
CA GLU A 393 -1.45 -8.85 -16.97
C GLU A 393 -0.69 -10.18 -17.00
N GLY A 394 -1.37 -11.31 -16.81
CA GLY A 394 -0.81 -12.67 -16.92
C GLY A 394 -0.73 -13.22 -18.35
N LEU A 395 -1.38 -12.59 -19.32
CA LEU A 395 -1.20 -12.90 -20.73
C LEU A 395 0.07 -12.20 -21.21
N ASP A 396 0.94 -12.95 -21.88
CA ASP A 396 2.03 -12.36 -22.67
C ASP A 396 1.43 -11.22 -23.52
N ASN A 397 2.04 -10.03 -23.45
CA ASN A 397 1.58 -8.86 -24.18
C ASN A 397 1.60 -9.14 -25.68
N ASN A 398 0.48 -9.63 -26.21
CA ASN A 398 0.32 -9.99 -27.62
C ASN A 398 0.06 -8.77 -28.52
N TYR A 399 0.36 -7.54 -28.04
CA TYR A 399 0.36 -6.35 -28.87
C TYR A 399 1.70 -6.15 -29.54
N TYR A 400 1.68 -6.12 -30.86
CA TYR A 400 2.88 -5.90 -31.65
C TYR A 400 3.06 -4.41 -31.92
N PRO A 401 4.16 -3.78 -31.50
CA PRO A 401 4.47 -2.41 -31.86
C PRO A 401 4.83 -2.32 -33.33
N VAL A 402 4.11 -1.48 -34.07
CA VAL A 402 4.29 -1.31 -35.51
C VAL A 402 4.32 0.16 -35.90
N ILE A 403 4.91 0.45 -37.04
CA ILE A 403 4.75 1.71 -37.77
C ILE A 403 3.84 1.45 -38.95
N LEU A 404 2.92 2.37 -39.19
CA LEU A 404 2.05 2.38 -40.36
C LEU A 404 2.58 3.39 -41.38
N ASP A 405 2.86 2.94 -42.58
CA ASP A 405 3.41 3.75 -43.67
C ASP A 405 2.43 3.84 -44.85
N TRP A 406 2.37 5.02 -45.48
CA TRP A 406 1.59 5.16 -46.71
C TRP A 406 2.23 4.40 -47.85
N VAL A 407 1.43 3.73 -48.67
CA VAL A 407 1.86 3.20 -49.95
C VAL A 407 1.91 4.34 -50.96
N TYR A 408 3.00 4.44 -51.67
CA TYR A 408 3.24 5.48 -52.68
C TYR A 408 3.35 4.87 -54.08
N GLU A 409 2.95 5.63 -55.06
CA GLU A 409 3.21 5.34 -56.46
C GLU A 409 3.97 6.49 -57.10
N VAL A 410 4.76 6.16 -58.13
CA VAL A 410 5.50 7.16 -58.90
C VAL A 410 4.73 7.40 -60.18
N GLY A 411 4.26 8.65 -60.40
CA GLY A 411 3.59 9.02 -61.62
C GLY A 411 4.55 9.16 -62.82
N ASP A 412 4.01 9.34 -64.01
CA ASP A 412 4.79 9.55 -65.24
C ASP A 412 5.69 10.82 -65.15
N ASP A 413 5.35 11.75 -64.29
CA ASP A 413 6.12 12.95 -63.96
C ASP A 413 7.28 12.68 -62.95
N SER A 414 7.55 11.45 -62.60
CA SER A 414 8.53 11.01 -61.60
C SER A 414 8.26 11.55 -60.17
N ILE A 415 7.05 12.12 -59.92
CA ILE A 415 6.66 12.59 -58.62
C ILE A 415 6.04 11.46 -57.80
N LYS A 416 6.55 11.27 -56.58
CA LYS A 416 6.04 10.29 -55.64
C LYS A 416 4.74 10.84 -54.98
N ARG A 417 3.61 10.15 -55.21
CA ARG A 417 2.30 10.49 -54.63
C ARG A 417 1.75 9.37 -53.79
N ARG A 418 0.95 9.69 -52.75
CA ARG A 418 0.19 8.64 -52.03
C ARG A 418 -0.71 7.91 -53.06
N ARG A 419 -0.69 6.57 -52.97
CA ARG A 419 -1.55 5.73 -53.83
C ARG A 419 -3.02 6.05 -53.56
N PHE A 420 -3.82 6.11 -54.60
CA PHE A 420 -5.27 6.31 -54.53
C PHE A 420 -6.02 5.14 -55.14
N PRO A 421 -7.00 4.53 -54.44
CA PRO A 421 -7.49 4.83 -53.10
C PRO A 421 -6.36 4.65 -52.05
N LEU A 422 -6.47 5.43 -50.93
CA LEU A 422 -5.45 5.41 -49.86
C LEU A 422 -5.17 3.99 -49.41
N GLU A 423 -3.90 3.64 -49.33
CA GLU A 423 -3.41 2.35 -48.91
C GLU A 423 -2.28 2.50 -47.89
N VAL A 424 -2.30 1.64 -46.86
CA VAL A 424 -1.34 1.63 -45.76
C VAL A 424 -0.78 0.25 -45.59
N GLU A 425 0.54 0.18 -45.43
CA GLU A 425 1.26 -1.02 -45.03
C GLU A 425 1.82 -0.87 -43.63
N TYR A 426 2.12 -1.98 -42.94
CA TYR A 426 2.73 -1.95 -41.63
C TYR A 426 4.11 -2.61 -41.65
N ARG A 427 4.98 -2.17 -40.78
CA ARG A 427 6.24 -2.84 -40.46
C ARG A 427 6.45 -2.88 -38.95
N PRO A 428 7.20 -3.89 -38.43
CA PRO A 428 7.60 -3.88 -37.01
C PRO A 428 8.34 -2.60 -36.63
N ALA A 429 8.00 -2.02 -35.47
CA ALA A 429 8.70 -0.86 -34.95
C ALA A 429 10.13 -1.22 -34.56
N LYS A 430 11.09 -0.34 -34.86
CA LYS A 430 12.51 -0.46 -34.52
C LYS A 430 12.82 0.50 -33.36
N LYS A 431 13.92 0.23 -32.64
CA LYS A 431 14.37 1.05 -31.51
C LYS A 431 14.51 2.55 -31.80
N ASN A 432 14.79 2.92 -33.03
CA ASN A 432 15.03 4.31 -33.46
C ASN A 432 13.78 4.95 -34.11
N ASP A 433 12.67 4.26 -34.20
CA ASP A 433 11.44 4.85 -34.73
C ASP A 433 10.88 5.88 -33.75
N PRO A 434 10.23 6.94 -34.25
CA PRO A 434 9.63 7.95 -33.38
C PRO A 434 8.54 7.34 -32.48
N ASP A 435 8.70 7.45 -31.18
CA ASP A 435 7.73 6.89 -30.20
C ASP A 435 6.30 7.39 -30.46
N GLY A 436 6.16 8.64 -30.90
CA GLY A 436 4.87 9.26 -31.22
C GLY A 436 4.11 8.63 -32.41
N GLU A 437 4.73 7.77 -33.19
CA GLU A 437 4.13 7.08 -34.36
C GLU A 437 3.91 5.59 -34.15
N ILE A 438 4.33 5.04 -32.98
CA ILE A 438 4.19 3.61 -32.70
C ILE A 438 2.75 3.27 -32.35
N VAL A 439 2.19 2.35 -33.12
CA VAL A 439 0.84 1.79 -32.96
C VAL A 439 0.95 0.36 -32.43
N TYR A 440 0.08 -0.02 -31.51
CA TYR A 440 0.04 -1.37 -30.95
C TYR A 440 -1.10 -2.17 -31.59
N ILE A 441 -0.76 -3.22 -32.33
CA ILE A 441 -1.73 -4.10 -33.00
C ILE A 441 -1.79 -5.43 -32.27
N TYR A 442 -2.99 -5.86 -31.87
CA TYR A 442 -3.27 -7.17 -31.31
C TYR A 442 -3.70 -8.16 -32.42
N GLN A 443 -4.62 -7.72 -33.27
CA GLN A 443 -5.07 -8.47 -34.44
C GLN A 443 -5.19 -7.55 -35.64
N GLY A 444 -4.65 -7.96 -36.78
CA GLY A 444 -4.78 -7.23 -38.05
C GLY A 444 -6.22 -7.19 -38.58
N PRO A 445 -6.48 -6.37 -39.62
CA PRO A 445 -7.80 -6.29 -40.24
C PRO A 445 -8.20 -7.63 -40.89
N ARG A 446 -9.50 -7.94 -40.86
CA ARG A 446 -10.09 -9.07 -41.56
C ARG A 446 -10.72 -8.58 -42.88
N LYS A 447 -10.06 -8.86 -44.00
CA LYS A 447 -10.48 -8.43 -45.35
C LYS A 447 -11.75 -9.13 -45.84
N ASP A 448 -12.09 -10.26 -45.20
CA ASP A 448 -13.26 -11.10 -45.52
C ASP A 448 -14.55 -10.64 -44.88
N MET A 449 -14.48 -9.67 -43.92
CA MET A 449 -15.64 -9.18 -43.21
C MET A 449 -15.73 -7.65 -43.20
N LEU A 450 -16.73 -7.11 -43.85
CA LEU A 450 -17.02 -5.67 -43.87
C LEU A 450 -17.66 -5.26 -42.52
N ASP A 451 -17.43 -4.01 -42.10
CA ASP A 451 -17.98 -3.42 -40.89
C ASP A 451 -17.77 -4.20 -39.60
N LEU A 452 -16.68 -4.99 -39.57
CA LEU A 452 -16.31 -5.77 -38.38
C LEU A 452 -15.74 -4.90 -37.27
N ASP A 453 -14.95 -3.91 -37.63
CA ASP A 453 -14.16 -3.09 -36.72
C ASP A 453 -14.72 -1.67 -36.62
N ILE A 454 -14.63 -1.06 -35.42
CA ILE A 454 -15.09 0.31 -35.14
C ILE A 454 -13.94 1.07 -34.49
N GLY A 455 -13.62 2.26 -34.98
CA GLY A 455 -12.61 3.16 -34.38
C GLY A 455 -13.23 4.26 -33.55
N GLY A 456 -12.60 4.58 -32.45
CA GLY A 456 -12.92 5.77 -31.63
C GLY A 456 -11.67 6.62 -31.43
N ILE A 457 -11.79 7.93 -31.66
CA ILE A 457 -10.69 8.91 -31.51
C ILE A 457 -11.06 9.92 -30.44
N ASP A 458 -10.13 10.10 -29.50
CA ASP A 458 -10.10 11.22 -28.56
C ASP A 458 -8.78 11.98 -28.76
N GLY A 459 -8.82 13.10 -29.43
CA GLY A 459 -7.64 13.87 -29.86
C GLY A 459 -7.40 15.11 -28.96
N TYR A 460 -6.48 15.92 -29.39
CA TYR A 460 -6.14 17.21 -28.75
C TYR A 460 -5.76 18.25 -29.81
N ASN A 461 -5.92 19.53 -29.48
CA ASN A 461 -5.71 20.63 -30.44
C ASN A 461 -4.41 21.45 -30.20
N GLN A 462 -3.53 21.00 -29.33
CA GLN A 462 -2.29 21.70 -29.01
C GLN A 462 -1.10 20.78 -29.22
N ASP A 463 0.00 21.32 -29.71
CA ASP A 463 1.25 20.60 -29.78
C ASP A 463 1.78 20.22 -28.38
N GLN A 464 2.72 19.30 -28.32
CA GLN A 464 3.35 18.91 -27.05
C GLN A 464 4.12 20.10 -26.47
N THR A 465 3.87 20.38 -25.17
CA THR A 465 4.61 21.38 -24.39
C THR A 465 5.13 20.73 -23.11
N GLN A 466 6.08 21.37 -22.43
CA GLN A 466 6.63 20.86 -21.17
C GLN A 466 5.58 20.70 -20.05
N THR A 467 4.49 21.47 -20.12
CA THR A 467 3.43 21.46 -19.09
C THR A 467 2.20 20.64 -19.46
N ASN A 468 2.05 20.22 -20.73
CA ASN A 468 0.89 19.52 -21.22
C ASN A 468 1.20 18.03 -21.46
N THR A 469 0.79 17.17 -20.54
CA THR A 469 1.02 15.72 -20.55
C THR A 469 -0.18 14.89 -20.99
N SER A 470 -1.33 15.52 -21.32
CA SER A 470 -2.51 14.79 -21.81
C SER A 470 -2.21 14.06 -23.11
N LEU A 471 -2.55 12.78 -23.19
CA LEU A 471 -2.37 11.96 -24.38
C LEU A 471 -3.63 12.01 -25.24
N GLY A 472 -3.47 11.92 -26.56
CA GLY A 472 -4.56 11.55 -27.46
C GLY A 472 -4.66 10.03 -27.55
N ALA A 473 -5.84 9.53 -27.89
CA ALA A 473 -6.06 8.10 -28.05
C ALA A 473 -6.88 7.77 -29.30
N MET A 474 -6.52 6.65 -29.95
CA MET A 474 -7.38 5.97 -30.91
C MET A 474 -7.42 4.49 -30.57
N VAL A 475 -8.62 3.93 -30.46
CA VAL A 475 -8.86 2.50 -30.21
C VAL A 475 -9.71 1.93 -31.32
N VAL A 476 -9.29 0.76 -31.86
CA VAL A 476 -10.12 -0.01 -32.76
C VAL A 476 -10.67 -1.22 -32.02
N LEU A 477 -12.00 -1.33 -31.99
CA LEU A 477 -12.74 -2.42 -31.34
C LEU A 477 -13.33 -3.36 -32.39
N ARG A 478 -13.08 -4.65 -32.25
CA ARG A 478 -13.72 -5.69 -33.04
C ARG A 478 -15.08 -6.06 -32.45
N GLN A 479 -16.09 -6.16 -33.32
CA GLN A 479 -17.46 -6.49 -32.91
C GLN A 479 -17.61 -8.01 -32.80
N GLY A 480 -17.62 -8.52 -31.57
CA GLY A 480 -17.66 -9.94 -31.32
C GLY A 480 -18.93 -10.69 -31.75
N ASN A 481 -20.04 -9.97 -31.94
CA ASN A 481 -21.28 -10.56 -32.44
C ASN A 481 -21.23 -10.97 -33.93
N LYS A 482 -20.19 -10.55 -34.64
CA LYS A 482 -19.95 -10.91 -36.06
C LYS A 482 -18.91 -12.00 -36.25
N VAL A 483 -18.30 -12.48 -35.17
CA VAL A 483 -17.24 -13.49 -35.17
C VAL A 483 -17.62 -14.61 -34.21
N ASN A 484 -17.26 -15.85 -34.51
CA ASN A 484 -17.45 -16.97 -33.58
C ASN A 484 -16.39 -16.88 -32.45
N LEU A 485 -16.73 -16.12 -31.40
CA LEU A 485 -15.82 -15.80 -30.29
C LEU A 485 -15.35 -17.02 -29.51
N VAL A 486 -16.17 -18.06 -29.45
CA VAL A 486 -15.86 -19.29 -28.71
C VAL A 486 -14.72 -20.06 -29.39
N SER A 487 -14.70 -20.11 -30.72
CA SER A 487 -13.65 -20.80 -31.46
C SER A 487 -12.30 -20.07 -31.44
N GLU A 488 -12.31 -18.77 -31.16
CA GLU A 488 -11.09 -17.94 -31.05
C GLU A 488 -10.65 -17.72 -29.59
N GLY A 489 -11.32 -18.36 -28.60
CA GLY A 489 -11.01 -18.21 -27.18
C GLY A 489 -11.38 -16.84 -26.60
N ILE A 490 -12.20 -16.05 -27.30
CA ILE A 490 -12.57 -14.70 -26.92
C ILE A 490 -14.01 -14.69 -26.38
N HIS A 491 -14.18 -14.26 -25.14
CA HIS A 491 -15.46 -14.31 -24.43
C HIS A 491 -16.17 -12.97 -24.33
N HIS A 492 -15.77 -11.95 -25.14
CA HIS A 492 -16.32 -10.59 -25.05
C HIS A 492 -17.02 -10.17 -26.31
N ALA A 493 -18.15 -9.45 -26.15
CA ALA A 493 -18.93 -8.94 -27.29
C ALA A 493 -18.19 -7.86 -28.10
N LYS A 494 -17.19 -7.20 -27.50
CA LYS A 494 -16.31 -6.23 -28.15
C LYS A 494 -14.94 -6.28 -27.46
N TYR A 495 -13.88 -6.26 -28.24
CA TYR A 495 -12.52 -6.25 -27.71
C TYR A 495 -11.58 -5.40 -28.57
N PRO A 496 -10.58 -4.75 -27.95
CA PRO A 496 -9.63 -3.93 -28.70
C PRO A 496 -8.70 -4.78 -29.55
N VAL A 497 -8.52 -4.43 -30.82
CA VAL A 497 -7.60 -5.06 -31.76
C VAL A 497 -6.46 -4.14 -32.14
N CYS A 498 -6.60 -2.83 -31.92
CA CYS A 498 -5.55 -1.84 -32.11
C CYS A 498 -5.67 -0.75 -31.06
N LEU A 499 -4.52 -0.31 -30.57
CA LEU A 499 -4.40 0.74 -29.59
C LEU A 499 -3.31 1.73 -30.01
N TYR A 500 -3.66 3.00 -30.05
CA TYR A 500 -2.73 4.09 -30.23
C TYR A 500 -3.08 5.19 -29.23
N TYR A 501 -2.16 5.47 -28.29
CA TYR A 501 -2.33 6.56 -27.33
C TYR A 501 -0.97 7.22 -27.12
N LYS A 502 -0.82 8.38 -27.69
CA LYS A 502 0.44 9.11 -27.76
C LYS A 502 0.20 10.60 -27.81
N ARG A 503 1.26 11.36 -27.54
CA ARG A 503 1.33 12.78 -27.80
C ARG A 503 2.63 13.11 -28.54
N PRO A 504 2.67 12.93 -29.87
CA PRO A 504 3.84 13.35 -30.67
C PRO A 504 4.08 14.86 -30.56
N PRO A 505 5.29 15.33 -30.90
CA PRO A 505 5.66 16.75 -30.82
C PRO A 505 4.71 17.69 -31.57
N ARG A 506 4.17 17.25 -32.71
CA ARG A 506 3.18 17.97 -33.50
C ARG A 506 1.88 17.18 -33.57
N LYS A 507 0.76 17.85 -33.37
CA LYS A 507 -0.59 17.25 -33.40
C LYS A 507 -0.95 16.61 -34.74
N GLU A 508 -0.42 17.14 -35.86
CA GLU A 508 -0.68 16.59 -37.20
C GLU A 508 -0.15 15.15 -37.32
N ILE A 509 0.94 14.80 -36.63
CA ILE A 509 1.48 13.43 -36.60
C ILE A 509 0.45 12.49 -35.94
N PHE A 510 -0.20 12.93 -34.87
CA PHE A 510 -1.26 12.17 -34.21
C PHE A 510 -2.46 11.96 -35.16
N TYR A 511 -2.92 13.03 -35.82
CA TYR A 511 -4.05 12.92 -36.73
C TYR A 511 -3.75 12.04 -37.95
N GLU A 512 -2.55 12.16 -38.49
CA GLU A 512 -2.08 11.32 -39.59
C GLU A 512 -2.02 9.85 -39.20
N THR A 513 -1.52 9.54 -38.03
CA THR A 513 -1.46 8.16 -37.53
C THR A 513 -2.88 7.62 -37.32
N CYS A 514 -3.82 8.42 -36.79
CA CYS A 514 -5.24 8.03 -36.71
C CYS A 514 -5.84 7.74 -38.07
N LEU A 515 -5.54 8.55 -39.08
CA LEU A 515 -6.01 8.31 -40.44
C LEU A 515 -5.41 7.02 -41.03
N LYS A 516 -4.11 6.79 -40.85
CA LYS A 516 -3.45 5.54 -41.25
C LYS A 516 -4.11 4.30 -40.62
N ILE A 517 -4.43 4.36 -39.32
CA ILE A 517 -5.16 3.29 -38.63
C ILE A 517 -6.54 3.06 -39.25
N ALA A 518 -7.30 4.14 -39.52
CA ALA A 518 -8.61 4.04 -40.14
C ALA A 518 -8.54 3.41 -41.54
N VAL A 519 -7.53 3.74 -42.31
CA VAL A 519 -7.26 3.14 -43.64
C VAL A 519 -6.86 1.68 -43.52
N TYR A 520 -5.93 1.36 -42.64
CA TYR A 520 -5.41 0.02 -42.44
C TYR A 520 -6.49 -0.99 -42.05
N TYR A 521 -7.37 -0.61 -41.12
CA TYR A 521 -8.52 -1.43 -40.70
C TYR A 521 -9.75 -1.34 -41.60
N GLY A 522 -9.73 -0.47 -42.63
CA GLY A 522 -10.86 -0.31 -43.53
C GLY A 522 -12.11 0.21 -42.84
N LEU A 523 -12.00 1.15 -41.90
CA LEU A 523 -13.08 1.64 -41.05
C LEU A 523 -14.07 2.59 -41.82
N VAL A 524 -14.57 2.15 -42.97
CA VAL A 524 -15.48 2.97 -43.81
C VAL A 524 -16.74 3.28 -43.01
N LYS A 525 -17.01 4.59 -42.76
CA LYS A 525 -18.13 5.11 -41.95
C LYS A 525 -18.13 4.62 -40.47
N ASN A 526 -17.04 4.08 -40.00
CA ASN A 526 -16.94 3.45 -38.68
C ASN A 526 -15.92 4.11 -37.75
N THR A 527 -15.37 5.27 -38.11
CA THR A 527 -14.49 6.05 -37.22
C THR A 527 -15.28 7.15 -36.54
N MET A 528 -15.46 7.03 -35.23
CA MET A 528 -16.09 8.03 -34.38
C MET A 528 -15.03 8.99 -33.82
N VAL A 529 -15.32 10.28 -33.87
CA VAL A 529 -14.49 11.32 -33.27
C VAL A 529 -15.29 11.99 -32.17
N ASN A 530 -14.66 12.31 -31.05
CA ASN A 530 -15.32 13.03 -29.95
C ASN A 530 -15.93 14.34 -30.43
N ALA A 531 -17.13 14.68 -29.95
CA ALA A 531 -17.99 15.73 -30.48
C ALA A 531 -17.41 17.16 -30.49
N GLU A 532 -16.38 17.41 -29.65
CA GLU A 532 -15.73 18.72 -29.52
C GLU A 532 -14.41 18.81 -30.32
N GLN A 533 -14.14 17.86 -31.23
CA GLN A 533 -12.82 17.72 -31.89
C GLN A 533 -12.93 17.91 -33.43
N ASP A 534 -13.50 19.00 -33.85
CA ASP A 534 -13.64 19.34 -35.29
C ASP A 534 -12.27 19.39 -36.02
N PHE A 535 -11.19 19.69 -35.31
CA PHE A 535 -9.83 19.72 -35.86
C PHE A 535 -9.33 18.35 -36.37
N VAL A 536 -9.72 17.23 -35.75
CA VAL A 536 -9.42 15.86 -36.23
C VAL A 536 -10.23 15.60 -37.49
N ILE A 537 -11.51 15.98 -37.49
CA ILE A 537 -12.41 15.85 -38.63
C ILE A 537 -11.87 16.66 -39.83
N ASP A 538 -11.46 17.89 -39.62
CA ASP A 538 -10.86 18.76 -40.64
C ASP A 538 -9.60 18.14 -41.26
N TYR A 539 -8.75 17.50 -40.43
CA TYR A 539 -7.57 16.80 -40.94
C TYR A 539 -7.97 15.65 -41.87
N PHE A 540 -8.92 14.81 -41.45
CA PHE A 540 -9.43 13.71 -42.29
C PHE A 540 -10.03 14.23 -43.62
N LEU A 541 -10.81 15.32 -43.57
CA LEU A 541 -11.40 15.90 -44.76
C LEU A 541 -10.36 16.43 -45.77
N LYS A 542 -9.28 17.05 -45.26
CA LYS A 542 -8.20 17.61 -46.09
C LYS A 542 -7.26 16.55 -46.68
N ASN A 543 -7.27 15.31 -46.11
CA ASN A 543 -6.36 14.25 -46.49
C ASN A 543 -7.11 13.00 -47.03
N ASP A 544 -8.21 13.17 -47.77
CA ASP A 544 -9.02 12.15 -48.43
C ASP A 544 -9.62 11.09 -47.47
N GLY A 545 -9.67 11.39 -46.18
CA GLY A 545 -10.16 10.50 -45.12
C GLY A 545 -11.67 10.53 -44.88
N LYS A 546 -12.44 11.35 -45.60
CA LYS A 546 -13.88 11.57 -45.38
C LYS A 546 -14.68 10.26 -45.29
N LYS A 547 -14.38 9.28 -46.15
CA LYS A 547 -15.13 8.02 -46.23
C LYS A 547 -15.03 7.17 -44.97
N TYR A 548 -14.01 7.38 -44.12
CA TYR A 548 -13.77 6.63 -42.88
C TYR A 548 -14.53 7.19 -41.70
N LEU A 549 -14.93 8.48 -41.71
CA LEU A 549 -15.66 9.12 -40.64
C LEU A 549 -17.10 8.59 -40.52
N SER A 550 -17.54 8.34 -39.32
CA SER A 550 -18.94 7.99 -39.01
C SER A 550 -19.86 9.17 -39.29
N PRO A 551 -21.04 8.97 -39.93
CA PRO A 551 -22.02 10.03 -40.05
C PRO A 551 -22.52 10.45 -38.65
N ARG A 552 -22.68 11.76 -38.43
CA ARG A 552 -23.27 12.25 -37.17
C ARG A 552 -24.71 11.72 -37.05
N PRO A 553 -25.11 11.18 -35.88
CA PRO A 553 -26.49 10.76 -35.64
C PRO A 553 -27.46 11.96 -35.83
N LYS A 554 -28.55 11.75 -36.55
CA LYS A 554 -29.52 12.82 -36.87
C LYS A 554 -30.31 13.34 -35.66
N SER A 555 -30.17 12.70 -34.47
CA SER A 555 -30.89 13.10 -33.25
C SER A 555 -30.10 12.72 -32.01
N VAL A 556 -29.17 13.56 -31.59
CA VAL A 556 -28.70 13.59 -30.19
C VAL A 556 -28.89 15.02 -29.72
N SER A 557 -29.88 15.22 -28.87
CA SER A 557 -30.07 16.47 -28.16
C SER A 557 -28.83 16.72 -27.31
N TYR A 558 -28.22 17.88 -27.37
CA TYR A 558 -27.01 18.32 -26.68
C TYR A 558 -27.07 18.20 -25.14
N THR A 559 -28.23 17.87 -24.61
CA THR A 559 -28.49 17.80 -23.16
C THR A 559 -28.02 16.49 -22.49
N HIS A 560 -27.74 15.41 -23.23
CA HIS A 560 -27.34 14.11 -22.65
C HIS A 560 -25.85 13.84 -22.67
N LEU A 561 -25.00 14.67 -23.28
CA LEU A 561 -23.55 14.51 -23.32
C LEU A 561 -22.78 15.39 -22.31
N ARG A 562 -23.50 16.21 -21.52
CA ARG A 562 -22.89 17.00 -20.42
C ARG A 562 -22.90 16.32 -19.03
N ALA A 563 -23.38 15.11 -18.93
CA ALA A 563 -23.39 14.38 -17.68
C ALA A 563 -22.51 13.13 -17.84
N HIS A 564 -21.20 13.33 -17.73
CA HIS A 564 -20.27 12.34 -17.10
C HIS A 564 -18.83 12.74 -17.33
#